data_26ea6c029a59c53f608c9b5b37b2f5da
#
_entry.id   26ea6c029a59c53f608c9b5b37b2f5da
#
_cell.length_a   1.000
_cell.length_b   1.000
_cell.length_c   1.000
_cell.angle_alpha   90.00
_cell.angle_beta   90.00
_cell.angle_gamma   90.00
#
_symmetry.space_group_name_H-M   'P 1'
#
loop_
_entity.id
_entity.type
_entity.pdbx_description
1 polymer ?
#
loop_
_entity_poly.entity_id
_entity_poly.type
_entity_poly.pdbx_seq_one_letter_code
_entity_poly.pdbx_strand_id
1 'polypeptide(L)'
;MSSFSSKESRQPRRTRVLVVGAGASGMACADQLSLKPDLFDVTLVESAGYTGGVAFACAVDRSRFGTDWLNQGVQGGSHVYHHTIHMMAKQKVQPAKANLSFSFGKGKQFWTNLFPTDFVRENEHDIKRFRGALKTMSRLSWIFGLMPVKHSLRLFRFSDEFIERMVFPTLSLWFGTGNTTPDVPTSMLLLFYTDKDCGMWHPIDDKNLSSTLPEMLVFPDMTVFYNRWQHSLKQRNVHIRLNTRVASVVKRSSKGVTVKIVKRRSRSNSHLPEEEKEQCDFEEEYDEVIFCISADAALQVLGKQATWIERKVLGAAKFSNDSTVTHCDTIYMRKHYEVDFSPEVAVLKIEEKEPTEKQAKPFNPMYLVKHDSEDPQKIEMSFNCSQFQPQLKSQNKPLRDQIFQTVFLNDENKASWTKNEIQSTKIIRIDDHHQVRQGWRHFVFCVSGLSLLQSHKRHTHFAGAWSLINSHEVAMISGLAAAYSLGAGYPSELESDAWAKKTFEGYLSIAYRKWGKSAKLKKKGLAPVLLPGRSKGKSGNSSTSTL
;
A
#
# COMPACT_ATOMS: atom_id res chain seq x y z
N MET A 1 -13.57 -60.41 -36.27
CA MET A 1 -12.46 -59.57 -35.80
C MET A 1 -12.96 -58.13 -35.75
N SER A 2 -13.42 -57.72 -34.59
CA SER A 2 -13.89 -56.34 -34.35
C SER A 2 -12.72 -55.49 -33.85
N SER A 3 -12.33 -54.52 -34.63
CA SER A 3 -11.30 -53.56 -34.27
C SER A 3 -11.85 -52.59 -33.19
N PHE A 4 -11.35 -52.72 -31.97
CA PHE A 4 -11.53 -51.70 -30.94
C PHE A 4 -10.65 -50.48 -31.29
N SER A 5 -11.27 -49.43 -31.82
CA SER A 5 -10.66 -48.14 -31.94
C SER A 5 -10.57 -47.52 -30.51
N SER A 6 -9.36 -47.48 -29.97
CA SER A 6 -9.07 -46.73 -28.75
C SER A 6 -9.24 -45.24 -29.06
N LYS A 7 -10.32 -44.63 -28.57
CA LYS A 7 -10.45 -43.19 -28.50
C LYS A 7 -9.36 -42.69 -27.53
N GLU A 8 -8.24 -42.23 -28.07
CA GLU A 8 -7.29 -41.39 -27.32
C GLU A 8 -8.07 -40.23 -26.71
N SER A 9 -8.20 -40.22 -25.39
CA SER A 9 -8.75 -39.09 -24.66
C SER A 9 -7.78 -37.92 -24.80
N ARG A 10 -8.05 -37.02 -25.76
CA ARG A 10 -7.30 -35.75 -25.85
C ARG A 10 -7.42 -35.04 -24.50
N GLN A 11 -6.33 -34.93 -23.77
CA GLN A 11 -6.29 -34.07 -22.57
C GLN A 11 -6.79 -32.67 -22.96
N PRO A 12 -7.67 -32.06 -22.17
CA PRO A 12 -8.17 -30.71 -22.45
C PRO A 12 -6.98 -29.74 -22.54
N ARG A 13 -6.97 -28.91 -23.59
CA ARG A 13 -5.93 -27.90 -23.79
C ARG A 13 -5.88 -26.96 -22.58
N ARG A 14 -4.72 -26.79 -21.96
CA ARG A 14 -4.50 -25.82 -20.88
C ARG A 14 -4.72 -24.39 -21.38
N THR A 15 -5.33 -23.56 -20.55
CA THR A 15 -5.52 -22.12 -20.80
C THR A 15 -4.17 -21.41 -20.67
N ARG A 16 -3.70 -20.77 -21.75
CA ARG A 16 -2.47 -19.96 -21.76
C ARG A 16 -2.76 -18.59 -21.15
N VAL A 17 -2.18 -18.31 -20.01
CA VAL A 17 -2.40 -17.06 -19.25
C VAL A 17 -1.13 -16.22 -19.24
N LEU A 18 -1.24 -14.97 -19.71
CA LEU A 18 -0.19 -13.98 -19.56
C LEU A 18 -0.48 -13.08 -18.35
N VAL A 19 0.45 -13.05 -17.42
CA VAL A 19 0.45 -12.09 -16.30
C VAL A 19 1.47 -11.01 -16.59
N VAL A 20 1.03 -9.75 -16.67
CA VAL A 20 1.86 -8.60 -17.02
C VAL A 20 2.20 -7.81 -15.76
N GLY A 21 3.48 -7.78 -15.39
CA GLY A 21 4.00 -7.16 -14.18
C GLY A 21 4.23 -8.17 -13.05
N ALA A 22 5.45 -8.20 -12.48
CA ALA A 22 5.85 -9.09 -11.40
C ALA A 22 5.94 -8.38 -10.04
N GLY A 23 5.11 -7.36 -9.80
CA GLY A 23 4.84 -6.82 -8.47
C GLY A 23 3.99 -7.76 -7.63
N ALA A 24 3.59 -7.36 -6.41
CA ALA A 24 2.81 -8.19 -5.48
C ALA A 24 1.56 -8.82 -6.12
N SER A 25 0.81 -8.07 -6.93
CA SER A 25 -0.40 -8.58 -7.60
C SER A 25 -0.10 -9.65 -8.64
N GLY A 26 0.93 -9.44 -9.49
CA GLY A 26 1.30 -10.41 -10.51
C GLY A 26 1.90 -11.68 -9.93
N MET A 27 2.72 -11.56 -8.91
CA MET A 27 3.29 -12.70 -8.19
C MET A 27 2.19 -13.54 -7.51
N ALA A 28 1.22 -12.88 -6.83
CA ALA A 28 0.09 -13.57 -6.21
C ALA A 28 -0.84 -14.24 -7.23
N CYS A 29 -1.08 -13.58 -8.38
CA CYS A 29 -1.86 -14.14 -9.46
C CYS A 29 -1.18 -15.39 -10.05
N ALA A 30 0.10 -15.29 -10.41
CA ALA A 30 0.86 -16.40 -10.96
C ALA A 30 1.01 -17.55 -9.95
N ASP A 31 1.16 -17.25 -8.65
CA ASP A 31 1.23 -18.24 -7.59
C ASP A 31 -0.04 -19.10 -7.58
N GLN A 32 -1.20 -18.44 -7.53
CA GLN A 32 -2.48 -19.14 -7.42
C GLN A 32 -2.82 -19.92 -8.70
N LEU A 33 -2.56 -19.38 -9.88
CA LEU A 33 -2.76 -20.09 -11.16
C LEU A 33 -1.86 -21.33 -11.25
N SER A 34 -0.59 -21.22 -10.82
CA SER A 34 0.38 -22.33 -10.89
C SER A 34 0.08 -23.52 -10.01
N LEU A 35 -0.86 -23.38 -9.06
CA LEU A 35 -1.39 -24.51 -8.26
C LEU A 35 -2.35 -25.42 -9.03
N LYS A 36 -2.72 -25.03 -10.27
CA LYS A 36 -3.59 -25.80 -11.16
C LYS A 36 -2.90 -26.02 -12.52
N PRO A 37 -1.76 -26.75 -12.56
CA PRO A 37 -0.95 -26.91 -13.76
C PRO A 37 -1.67 -27.68 -14.87
N ASP A 38 -2.69 -28.46 -14.54
CA ASP A 38 -3.53 -29.15 -15.51
C ASP A 38 -4.49 -28.21 -16.25
N LEU A 39 -4.82 -27.05 -15.65
CA LEU A 39 -5.74 -26.05 -16.21
C LEU A 39 -5.02 -24.90 -16.89
N PHE A 40 -3.87 -24.48 -16.35
CA PHE A 40 -3.21 -23.24 -16.75
C PHE A 40 -1.76 -23.47 -17.19
N ASP A 41 -1.37 -22.75 -18.23
CA ASP A 41 0.00 -22.55 -18.67
C ASP A 41 0.33 -21.05 -18.46
N VAL A 42 1.17 -20.75 -17.48
CA VAL A 42 1.33 -19.39 -16.94
C VAL A 42 2.66 -18.77 -17.41
N THR A 43 2.57 -17.64 -18.10
CA THR A 43 3.71 -16.78 -18.42
C THR A 43 3.61 -15.48 -17.60
N LEU A 44 4.66 -15.14 -16.86
CA LEU A 44 4.80 -13.90 -16.10
C LEU A 44 5.88 -13.04 -16.74
N VAL A 45 5.54 -11.83 -17.19
CA VAL A 45 6.49 -10.89 -17.78
C VAL A 45 6.71 -9.67 -16.90
N GLU A 46 7.97 -9.23 -16.80
CA GLU A 46 8.37 -8.06 -15.99
C GLU A 46 9.39 -7.23 -16.76
N SER A 47 9.15 -5.92 -16.82
CA SER A 47 10.03 -4.97 -17.53
C SER A 47 11.36 -4.74 -16.81
N ALA A 48 11.37 -4.88 -15.49
CA ALA A 48 12.59 -4.82 -14.67
C ALA A 48 13.36 -6.15 -14.70
N GLY A 49 14.62 -6.11 -14.29
CA GLY A 49 15.46 -7.30 -14.13
C GLY A 49 15.21 -8.08 -12.83
N TYR A 50 14.17 -7.73 -12.07
CA TYR A 50 13.84 -8.32 -10.77
C TYR A 50 12.32 -8.38 -10.55
N THR A 51 11.87 -9.20 -9.60
CA THR A 51 10.48 -9.30 -9.15
C THR A 51 10.27 -8.50 -7.87
N GLY A 52 9.01 -8.07 -7.61
CA GLY A 52 8.64 -7.31 -6.41
C GLY A 52 8.11 -5.91 -6.71
N GLY A 53 8.36 -5.38 -7.91
CA GLY A 53 7.93 -4.03 -8.29
C GLY A 53 8.59 -2.98 -7.41
N VAL A 54 7.79 -2.15 -6.72
CA VAL A 54 8.29 -1.11 -5.80
C VAL A 54 8.73 -1.66 -4.43
N ALA A 55 8.46 -2.92 -4.14
CA ALA A 55 8.84 -3.57 -2.89
C ALA A 55 10.16 -4.35 -3.07
N PHE A 56 11.28 -3.68 -2.92
CA PHE A 56 12.61 -4.27 -3.05
C PHE A 56 13.55 -3.75 -1.95
N ALA A 57 14.67 -4.42 -1.74
CA ALA A 57 15.76 -3.94 -0.92
C ALA A 57 16.95 -3.55 -1.81
N CYS A 58 17.62 -2.45 -1.48
CA CYS A 58 18.87 -2.07 -2.13
C CYS A 58 20.08 -2.53 -1.31
N ALA A 59 21.18 -2.83 -2.00
CA ALA A 59 22.45 -3.08 -1.36
C ALA A 59 23.06 -1.78 -0.79
N VAL A 60 23.63 -1.86 0.39
CA VAL A 60 24.37 -0.78 1.05
C VAL A 60 25.70 -1.28 1.62
N ASP A 61 26.61 -0.36 1.88
CA ASP A 61 27.92 -0.70 2.43
C ASP A 61 27.82 -1.15 3.90
N ARG A 62 28.05 -2.43 4.15
CA ARG A 62 28.00 -3.02 5.48
C ARG A 62 29.04 -2.42 6.43
N SER A 63 30.22 -2.04 5.93
CA SER A 63 31.28 -1.45 6.76
C SER A 63 30.85 -0.09 7.31
N ARG A 64 30.10 0.66 6.54
CA ARG A 64 29.59 2.00 6.89
C ARG A 64 28.29 1.94 7.70
N PHE A 65 27.35 1.07 7.29
CA PHE A 65 25.99 1.08 7.83
C PHE A 65 25.67 -0.08 8.78
N GLY A 66 26.57 -1.08 8.87
CA GLY A 66 26.38 -2.26 9.71
C GLY A 66 25.34 -3.26 9.19
N THR A 67 24.81 -3.00 7.99
CA THR A 67 23.92 -3.88 7.23
C THR A 67 24.30 -3.83 5.75
N ASP A 68 23.96 -4.86 5.01
CA ASP A 68 24.20 -4.97 3.57
C ASP A 68 22.96 -4.70 2.72
N TRP A 69 21.81 -4.41 3.35
CA TRP A 69 20.56 -4.12 2.66
C TRP A 69 19.69 -3.09 3.39
N LEU A 70 18.86 -2.39 2.61
CA LEU A 70 17.79 -1.49 3.07
C LEU A 70 16.55 -1.67 2.21
N ASN A 71 15.40 -1.86 2.83
CA ASN A 71 14.13 -1.84 2.09
C ASN A 71 13.84 -0.46 1.50
N GLN A 72 13.34 -0.48 0.28
CA GLN A 72 12.88 0.69 -0.47
C GLN A 72 11.40 0.56 -0.81
N GLY A 73 10.73 1.69 -1.01
CA GLY A 73 9.30 1.75 -1.35
C GLY A 73 8.42 1.18 -0.24
N VAL A 74 8.14 -0.12 -0.27
CA VAL A 74 7.30 -0.78 0.73
C VAL A 74 8.16 -1.35 1.84
N GLN A 75 8.14 -0.71 3.01
CA GLN A 75 8.99 -1.09 4.16
C GLN A 75 8.24 -1.87 5.24
N GLY A 76 6.92 -1.80 5.24
CA GLY A 76 6.11 -2.42 6.29
C GLY A 76 4.62 -2.38 5.98
N GLY A 77 3.83 -2.74 6.96
CA GLY A 77 2.38 -2.80 6.85
C GLY A 77 1.68 -2.94 8.19
N SER A 78 0.40 -3.23 8.13
CA SER A 78 -0.43 -3.46 9.31
C SER A 78 -0.52 -4.96 9.63
N HIS A 79 -0.80 -5.28 10.89
CA HIS A 79 -1.09 -6.65 11.33
C HIS A 79 -2.29 -7.28 10.60
N VAL A 80 -3.16 -6.47 9.99
CA VAL A 80 -4.30 -6.95 9.19
C VAL A 80 -3.93 -7.37 7.75
N TYR A 81 -2.65 -7.38 7.38
CA TYR A 81 -2.17 -7.80 6.07
C TYR A 81 -2.01 -9.33 6.00
N HIS A 82 -3.09 -10.06 6.22
CA HIS A 82 -3.09 -11.51 6.39
C HIS A 82 -2.60 -12.27 5.15
N HIS A 83 -2.96 -11.84 3.93
CA HIS A 83 -2.47 -12.47 2.70
C HIS A 83 -0.97 -12.25 2.49
N THR A 84 -0.50 -11.04 2.80
CA THR A 84 0.92 -10.69 2.74
C THR A 84 1.73 -11.51 3.75
N ILE A 85 1.29 -11.55 5.02
CA ILE A 85 1.94 -12.31 6.10
C ILE A 85 1.97 -13.80 5.77
N HIS A 86 0.85 -14.35 5.28
CA HIS A 86 0.77 -15.75 4.85
C HIS A 86 1.80 -16.05 3.76
N MET A 87 1.89 -15.20 2.74
CA MET A 87 2.84 -15.41 1.66
C MET A 87 4.30 -15.28 2.13
N MET A 88 4.59 -14.34 3.03
CA MET A 88 5.91 -14.23 3.66
C MET A 88 6.28 -15.51 4.41
N ALA A 89 5.36 -16.04 5.22
CA ALA A 89 5.55 -17.30 5.94
C ALA A 89 5.80 -18.47 4.98
N LYS A 90 5.05 -18.55 3.88
CA LYS A 90 5.22 -19.57 2.82
C LYS A 90 6.61 -19.50 2.17
N GLN A 91 7.19 -18.30 2.06
CA GLN A 91 8.56 -18.10 1.59
C GLN A 91 9.62 -18.16 2.72
N LYS A 92 9.24 -18.61 3.93
CA LYS A 92 10.12 -18.74 5.10
C LYS A 92 10.81 -17.44 5.50
N VAL A 93 10.08 -16.33 5.42
CA VAL A 93 10.47 -15.04 5.97
C VAL A 93 9.36 -14.52 6.88
N GLN A 94 9.73 -13.70 7.87
CA GLN A 94 8.79 -13.21 8.88
C GLN A 94 8.94 -11.70 9.03
N PRO A 95 7.85 -10.93 9.08
CA PRO A 95 7.93 -9.52 9.44
C PRO A 95 8.27 -9.36 10.93
N ALA A 96 8.96 -8.29 11.27
CA ALA A 96 9.19 -7.89 12.65
C ALA A 96 8.07 -6.95 13.11
N LYS A 97 7.93 -6.78 14.44
CA LYS A 97 6.99 -5.81 15.02
C LYS A 97 7.72 -4.54 15.41
N ALA A 98 7.11 -3.40 15.17
CA ALA A 98 7.57 -2.11 15.63
C ALA A 98 6.40 -1.28 16.17
N ASN A 99 6.64 -0.54 17.24
CA ASN A 99 5.68 0.40 17.80
C ASN A 99 5.96 1.78 17.22
N LEU A 100 5.03 2.31 16.43
CA LEU A 100 5.21 3.55 15.70
C LEU A 100 5.27 4.75 16.64
N SER A 101 6.39 5.47 16.60
CA SER A 101 6.55 6.80 17.15
C SER A 101 6.69 7.83 16.03
N PHE A 102 6.11 9.01 16.20
CA PHE A 102 6.18 10.04 15.19
C PHE A 102 6.58 11.41 15.73
N SER A 103 7.03 12.27 14.82
CA SER A 103 7.34 13.68 15.02
C SER A 103 6.69 14.49 13.91
N PHE A 104 5.68 15.26 14.22
CA PHE A 104 4.96 16.08 13.25
C PHE A 104 5.16 17.56 13.54
N GLY A 105 5.49 18.32 12.49
CA GLY A 105 5.81 19.72 12.61
C GLY A 105 7.16 19.99 13.26
N LYS A 106 7.44 21.26 13.56
CA LYS A 106 8.67 21.73 14.22
C LYS A 106 8.41 22.97 15.08
N GLY A 107 9.20 23.15 16.15
CA GLY A 107 9.10 24.28 17.04
C GLY A 107 7.73 24.38 17.71
N LYS A 108 7.05 25.53 17.64
CA LYS A 108 5.74 25.76 18.26
C LYS A 108 4.63 24.84 17.73
N GLN A 109 4.78 24.33 16.50
CA GLN A 109 3.79 23.45 15.84
C GLN A 109 4.15 21.97 15.95
N PHE A 110 5.15 21.64 16.76
CA PHE A 110 5.59 20.27 16.98
C PHE A 110 4.64 19.50 17.88
N TRP A 111 4.32 18.26 17.49
CA TRP A 111 3.64 17.30 18.35
C TRP A 111 4.05 15.85 18.06
N THR A 112 3.83 14.97 19.03
CA THR A 112 4.22 13.57 19.00
C THR A 112 3.23 12.72 19.81
N ASN A 113 3.21 11.40 19.57
CA ASN A 113 2.47 10.45 20.40
C ASN A 113 3.26 9.94 21.62
N LEU A 114 4.47 10.43 21.82
CA LEU A 114 5.32 9.99 22.93
C LEU A 114 5.04 10.75 24.22
N PHE A 115 4.70 12.02 24.11
CA PHE A 115 4.42 12.92 25.24
C PHE A 115 3.56 14.12 24.81
N PRO A 116 2.83 14.77 25.74
CA PRO A 116 2.07 15.97 25.43
C PRO A 116 2.98 17.15 25.08
N THR A 117 2.58 17.94 24.08
CA THR A 117 3.27 19.18 23.66
C THR A 117 2.35 20.39 23.83
N ASP A 118 2.89 21.60 23.76
CA ASP A 118 2.08 22.81 23.83
C ASP A 118 1.10 22.89 22.66
N PHE A 119 1.51 22.49 21.46
CA PHE A 119 0.65 22.45 20.29
C PHE A 119 -0.58 21.52 20.50
N VAL A 120 -0.41 20.40 21.17
CA VAL A 120 -1.54 19.50 21.55
C VAL A 120 -2.48 20.20 22.52
N ARG A 121 -1.95 20.94 23.51
CA ARG A 121 -2.77 21.68 24.48
C ARG A 121 -3.57 22.80 23.81
N GLU A 122 -2.97 23.53 22.90
CA GLU A 122 -3.64 24.57 22.11
C GLU A 122 -4.81 24.01 21.29
N ASN A 123 -4.69 22.77 20.80
CA ASN A 123 -5.72 22.07 20.03
C ASN A 123 -6.66 21.16 20.87
N GLU A 124 -6.59 21.21 22.22
CA GLU A 124 -7.33 20.32 23.13
C GLU A 124 -8.85 20.37 22.89
N HIS A 125 -9.40 21.54 22.57
CA HIS A 125 -10.81 21.72 22.26
C HIS A 125 -11.25 20.87 21.07
N ASP A 126 -10.50 20.89 19.99
CA ASP A 126 -10.81 20.12 18.78
C ASP A 126 -10.57 18.62 18.99
N ILE A 127 -9.51 18.25 19.71
CA ILE A 127 -9.22 16.85 20.06
C ILE A 127 -10.40 16.22 20.82
N LYS A 128 -10.93 16.91 21.85
CA LYS A 128 -12.07 16.42 22.66
C LYS A 128 -13.34 16.23 21.82
N ARG A 129 -13.59 17.12 20.87
CA ARG A 129 -14.77 17.06 19.99
C ARG A 129 -14.64 16.00 18.90
N PHE A 130 -13.43 15.64 18.50
CA PHE A 130 -13.14 14.81 17.32
C PHE A 130 -13.82 13.44 17.40
N ARG A 131 -13.76 12.76 18.56
CA ARG A 131 -14.43 11.46 18.75
C ARG A 131 -15.95 11.55 18.52
N GLY A 132 -16.59 12.62 18.99
CA GLY A 132 -18.03 12.86 18.78
C GLY A 132 -18.36 13.08 17.30
N ALA A 133 -17.54 13.85 16.60
CA ALA A 133 -17.67 14.10 15.17
C ALA A 133 -17.53 12.81 14.36
N LEU A 134 -16.51 11.98 14.65
CA LEU A 134 -16.32 10.69 13.98
C LEU A 134 -17.51 9.75 14.20
N LYS A 135 -18.08 9.69 15.40
CA LYS A 135 -19.30 8.90 15.67
C LYS A 135 -20.48 9.39 14.81
N THR A 136 -20.63 10.70 14.65
CA THR A 136 -21.69 11.28 13.82
C THR A 136 -21.46 10.99 12.35
N MET A 137 -20.24 11.19 11.83
CA MET A 137 -19.88 10.87 10.46
C MET A 137 -20.07 9.38 10.16
N SER A 138 -19.74 8.49 11.11
CA SER A 138 -19.94 7.05 10.99
C SER A 138 -21.43 6.67 10.91
N ARG A 139 -22.29 7.29 11.75
CA ARG A 139 -23.74 7.06 11.69
C ARG A 139 -24.36 7.55 10.39
N LEU A 140 -23.84 8.63 9.83
CA LEU A 140 -24.29 9.27 8.59
C LEU A 140 -23.32 8.96 7.43
N SER A 141 -22.71 7.77 7.42
CA SER A 141 -21.71 7.39 6.43
C SER A 141 -22.21 7.42 4.98
N TRP A 142 -23.52 7.31 4.77
CA TRP A 142 -24.13 7.46 3.45
C TRP A 142 -24.05 8.91 2.91
N ILE A 143 -23.91 9.93 3.77
CA ILE A 143 -23.65 11.33 3.41
C ILE A 143 -22.14 11.56 3.32
N PHE A 144 -21.42 11.24 4.41
CA PHE A 144 -20.02 11.62 4.57
C PHE A 144 -19.06 10.65 3.89
N GLY A 145 -19.43 9.39 3.69
CA GLY A 145 -18.49 8.33 3.31
C GLY A 145 -17.63 8.62 2.08
N LEU A 146 -18.19 9.22 1.04
CA LEU A 146 -17.46 9.61 -0.18
C LEU A 146 -17.07 11.10 -0.20
N MET A 147 -17.49 11.89 0.79
CA MET A 147 -17.12 13.31 0.88
C MET A 147 -15.62 13.43 1.16
N PRO A 148 -14.89 14.37 0.52
CA PRO A 148 -13.51 14.65 0.87
C PRO A 148 -13.35 14.99 2.36
N VAL A 149 -12.33 14.42 2.99
CA VAL A 149 -12.10 14.57 4.45
C VAL A 149 -12.01 16.04 4.87
N LYS A 150 -11.38 16.90 4.05
CA LYS A 150 -11.30 18.34 4.31
C LYS A 150 -12.67 19.00 4.47
N HIS A 151 -13.63 18.62 3.64
CA HIS A 151 -14.99 19.20 3.70
C HIS A 151 -15.78 18.67 4.89
N SER A 152 -15.66 17.36 5.20
CA SER A 152 -16.32 16.79 6.36
C SER A 152 -15.83 17.42 7.64
N LEU A 153 -14.51 17.60 7.82
CA LEU A 153 -13.95 18.21 9.03
C LEU A 153 -14.34 19.69 9.16
N ARG A 154 -14.31 20.46 8.07
CA ARG A 154 -14.75 21.86 8.06
C ARG A 154 -16.23 22.03 8.38
N LEU A 155 -17.12 21.12 7.94
CA LEU A 155 -18.53 21.11 8.31
C LEU A 155 -18.74 20.95 9.83
N PHE A 156 -17.85 20.22 10.50
CA PHE A 156 -17.84 20.11 11.97
C PHE A 156 -17.13 21.28 12.65
N ARG A 157 -16.69 22.31 11.90
CA ARG A 157 -16.02 23.52 12.39
C ARG A 157 -14.75 23.20 13.21
N PHE A 158 -13.94 22.27 12.76
CA PHE A 158 -12.59 22.10 13.26
C PHE A 158 -11.67 23.20 12.72
N SER A 159 -10.68 23.61 13.50
CA SER A 159 -9.67 24.58 13.09
C SER A 159 -8.82 24.05 11.94
N ASP A 160 -8.37 24.91 11.05
CA ASP A 160 -7.47 24.51 9.96
C ASP A 160 -6.15 23.94 10.54
N GLU A 161 -5.64 24.46 11.66
CA GLU A 161 -4.47 23.90 12.34
C GLU A 161 -4.66 22.44 12.77
N PHE A 162 -5.79 22.12 13.41
CA PHE A 162 -6.11 20.74 13.79
C PHE A 162 -6.24 19.84 12.56
N ILE A 163 -6.95 20.30 11.53
CA ILE A 163 -7.16 19.53 10.30
C ILE A 163 -5.83 19.24 9.59
N GLU A 164 -5.05 20.30 9.32
CA GLU A 164 -3.89 20.24 8.43
C GLU A 164 -2.65 19.69 9.12
N ARG A 165 -2.47 20.03 10.41
CA ARG A 165 -1.25 19.67 11.16
C ARG A 165 -1.39 18.45 12.07
N MET A 166 -2.62 18.05 12.40
CA MET A 166 -2.84 16.85 13.21
C MET A 166 -3.51 15.71 12.42
N VAL A 167 -4.65 15.96 11.75
CA VAL A 167 -5.40 14.89 11.12
C VAL A 167 -4.76 14.43 9.79
N PHE A 168 -4.39 15.37 8.90
CA PHE A 168 -3.83 14.98 7.61
C PHE A 168 -2.52 14.18 7.69
N PRO A 169 -1.53 14.54 8.54
CA PRO A 169 -0.32 13.76 8.67
C PRO A 169 -0.54 12.32 9.11
N THR A 170 -1.53 12.08 9.99
CA THR A 170 -1.87 10.74 10.45
C THR A 170 -2.52 9.88 9.37
N LEU A 171 -3.21 10.49 8.41
CA LEU A 171 -3.80 9.78 7.27
C LEU A 171 -2.77 9.53 6.17
N SER A 172 -1.90 10.50 5.88
CA SER A 172 -0.94 10.42 4.79
C SER A 172 0.06 9.28 4.97
N LEU A 173 0.43 8.95 6.20
CA LEU A 173 1.30 7.82 6.54
C LEU A 173 0.84 6.51 5.90
N TRP A 174 -0.48 6.22 5.96
CA TRP A 174 -1.01 4.90 5.59
C TRP A 174 -1.29 4.76 4.12
N PHE A 175 -1.62 5.85 3.45
CA PHE A 175 -2.02 5.80 2.05
C PHE A 175 -0.92 6.19 1.08
N GLY A 176 0.18 6.76 1.58
CA GLY A 176 1.15 7.41 0.72
C GLY A 176 0.50 8.50 -0.15
N THR A 177 -0.64 9.05 0.31
CA THR A 177 -1.41 10.03 -0.47
C THR A 177 -0.79 11.42 -0.41
N GLY A 178 0.06 11.67 0.59
CA GLY A 178 0.79 12.93 0.75
C GLY A 178 -0.11 14.14 0.52
N ASN A 179 0.22 14.93 -0.48
CA ASN A 179 -0.47 16.18 -0.80
C ASN A 179 -1.90 16.00 -1.35
N THR A 180 -2.36 14.78 -1.59
CA THR A 180 -3.77 14.51 -1.94
C THR A 180 -4.61 14.05 -0.74
N THR A 181 -4.04 13.99 0.44
CA THR A 181 -4.73 13.59 1.68
C THR A 181 -6.01 14.41 1.96
N PRO A 182 -6.05 15.74 1.74
CA PRO A 182 -7.28 16.51 1.92
C PRO A 182 -8.47 15.99 1.11
N ASP A 183 -8.23 15.35 -0.01
CA ASP A 183 -9.25 14.87 -0.95
C ASP A 183 -9.61 13.39 -0.78
N VAL A 184 -9.01 12.66 0.16
CA VAL A 184 -9.41 11.28 0.43
C VAL A 184 -10.85 11.24 0.98
N PRO A 185 -11.63 10.17 0.71
CA PRO A 185 -12.98 10.09 1.23
C PRO A 185 -12.98 9.90 2.76
N THR A 186 -13.96 10.50 3.43
CA THR A 186 -14.13 10.43 4.89
C THR A 186 -14.23 8.99 5.40
N SER A 187 -14.69 8.04 4.59
CA SER A 187 -14.69 6.62 4.95
C SER A 187 -13.30 6.11 5.32
N MET A 188 -12.24 6.69 4.74
CA MET A 188 -10.87 6.33 5.07
C MET A 188 -10.45 6.88 6.44
N LEU A 189 -10.85 8.12 6.76
CA LEU A 189 -10.69 8.67 8.11
C LEU A 189 -11.38 7.78 9.15
N LEU A 190 -12.62 7.39 8.88
CA LEU A 190 -13.40 6.53 9.79
C LEU A 190 -12.73 5.15 9.97
N LEU A 191 -12.20 4.57 8.89
CA LEU A 191 -11.49 3.29 8.94
C LEU A 191 -10.31 3.34 9.92
N PHE A 192 -9.48 4.39 9.87
CA PHE A 192 -8.28 4.47 10.72
C PHE A 192 -8.55 4.88 12.16
N TYR A 193 -9.60 5.63 12.39
CA TYR A 193 -9.87 6.14 13.74
C TYR A 193 -10.98 5.41 14.50
N THR A 194 -11.84 4.65 13.81
CA THR A 194 -13.02 4.05 14.46
C THR A 194 -13.17 2.55 14.31
N ASP A 195 -12.50 1.95 13.34
CA ASP A 195 -12.53 0.49 13.16
C ASP A 195 -11.67 -0.18 14.23
N LYS A 196 -12.20 -1.24 14.87
CA LYS A 196 -11.52 -1.93 15.96
C LYS A 196 -10.43 -2.87 15.50
N ASP A 197 -10.56 -3.38 14.28
CA ASP A 197 -9.66 -4.41 13.72
C ASP A 197 -8.51 -3.76 12.94
N CYS A 198 -8.79 -2.71 12.16
CA CYS A 198 -7.79 -2.04 11.33
C CYS A 198 -7.54 -0.56 11.67
N GLY A 199 -8.17 -0.05 12.73
CA GLY A 199 -8.02 1.33 13.18
C GLY A 199 -6.69 1.58 13.87
N MET A 200 -5.72 2.10 13.13
CA MET A 200 -4.36 2.37 13.64
C MET A 200 -4.34 3.41 14.76
N TRP A 201 -5.29 4.34 14.75
CA TRP A 201 -5.40 5.41 15.73
C TRP A 201 -6.52 5.13 16.76
N HIS A 202 -6.99 3.88 16.83
CA HIS A 202 -8.01 3.48 17.77
C HIS A 202 -7.38 2.78 19.00
N PRO A 203 -7.80 3.09 20.26
CA PRO A 203 -8.77 4.13 20.63
C PRO A 203 -8.16 5.54 20.55
N ILE A 204 -8.99 6.53 20.21
CA ILE A 204 -8.59 7.94 20.23
C ILE A 204 -8.35 8.37 21.67
N ASP A 205 -7.29 9.11 21.92
CA ASP A 205 -7.04 9.79 23.18
C ASP A 205 -7.65 11.21 23.14
N ASP A 206 -8.49 11.53 24.10
CA ASP A 206 -9.15 12.84 24.18
C ASP A 206 -8.19 13.96 24.65
N LYS A 207 -6.97 13.61 25.10
CA LYS A 207 -5.96 14.57 25.55
C LYS A 207 -4.84 14.78 24.51
N ASN A 208 -4.47 13.76 23.75
CA ASN A 208 -3.33 13.80 22.86
C ASN A 208 -3.61 13.16 21.50
N LEU A 209 -4.85 13.17 21.03
CA LEU A 209 -5.34 12.56 19.80
C LEU A 209 -4.88 11.10 19.60
N SER A 210 -3.57 10.84 19.75
CA SER A 210 -2.95 9.52 19.71
C SER A 210 -1.81 9.46 20.73
N SER A 211 -2.09 8.95 21.92
CA SER A 211 -1.09 8.64 22.96
C SER A 211 -0.61 7.19 22.89
N THR A 212 -1.20 6.37 22.03
CA THR A 212 -0.78 4.99 21.82
C THR A 212 0.37 4.93 20.82
N LEU A 213 1.18 3.87 20.95
CA LEU A 213 2.19 3.50 19.97
C LEU A 213 1.61 2.39 19.09
N PRO A 214 0.99 2.72 17.94
CA PRO A 214 0.40 1.72 17.07
C PRO A 214 1.41 0.65 16.65
N GLU A 215 1.04 -0.63 16.76
CA GLU A 215 1.88 -1.71 16.28
C GLU A 215 1.84 -1.77 14.75
N MET A 216 3.02 -1.75 14.15
CA MET A 216 3.23 -1.97 12.73
C MET A 216 4.06 -3.21 12.49
N LEU A 217 3.92 -3.79 11.32
CA LEU A 217 4.82 -4.81 10.81
C LEU A 217 5.91 -4.15 9.97
N VAL A 218 7.15 -4.50 10.24
CA VAL A 218 8.31 -4.14 9.42
C VAL A 218 8.67 -5.34 8.57
N PHE A 219 8.72 -5.13 7.27
CA PHE A 219 8.96 -6.22 6.33
C PHE A 219 10.43 -6.66 6.37
N PRO A 220 10.70 -7.97 6.18
CA PRO A 220 12.04 -8.49 6.02
C PRO A 220 12.70 -7.95 4.75
N ASP A 221 13.92 -8.40 4.44
CA ASP A 221 14.52 -8.13 3.13
C ASP A 221 13.57 -8.54 2.00
N MET A 222 12.99 -7.54 1.34
CA MET A 222 11.97 -7.75 0.30
C MET A 222 12.58 -8.36 -0.96
N THR A 223 13.85 -8.13 -1.24
CA THR A 223 14.55 -8.78 -2.36
C THR A 223 14.70 -10.28 -2.11
N VAL A 224 15.07 -10.67 -0.90
CA VAL A 224 15.13 -12.09 -0.50
C VAL A 224 13.75 -12.74 -0.57
N PHE A 225 12.71 -12.06 -0.07
CA PHE A 225 11.34 -12.55 -0.14
C PHE A 225 10.90 -12.84 -1.58
N TYR A 226 11.03 -11.87 -2.48
CA TYR A 226 10.59 -12.02 -3.86
C TYR A 226 11.46 -13.00 -4.66
N ASN A 227 12.76 -13.07 -4.40
CA ASN A 227 13.64 -14.06 -5.04
C ASN A 227 13.24 -15.50 -4.66
N ARG A 228 12.93 -15.75 -3.39
CA ARG A 228 12.44 -17.07 -2.94
C ARG A 228 11.10 -17.41 -3.60
N TRP A 229 10.21 -16.44 -3.68
CA TRP A 229 8.91 -16.63 -4.32
C TRP A 229 9.06 -16.88 -5.82
N GLN A 230 9.90 -16.12 -6.51
CA GLN A 230 10.25 -16.35 -7.91
C GLN A 230 10.78 -17.76 -8.14
N HIS A 231 11.68 -18.23 -7.27
CA HIS A 231 12.21 -19.59 -7.34
C HIS A 231 11.09 -20.64 -7.19
N SER A 232 10.21 -20.47 -6.21
CA SER A 232 9.04 -21.33 -6.00
C SER A 232 8.11 -21.37 -7.22
N LEU A 233 7.88 -20.24 -7.90
CA LEU A 233 7.08 -20.19 -9.12
C LEU A 233 7.76 -20.94 -10.27
N LYS A 234 9.07 -20.80 -10.45
CA LYS A 234 9.83 -21.54 -11.46
C LYS A 234 9.77 -23.05 -11.24
N GLN A 235 9.83 -23.51 -9.98
CA GLN A 235 9.67 -24.93 -9.64
C GLN A 235 8.28 -25.48 -10.02
N ARG A 236 7.27 -24.62 -10.08
CA ARG A 236 5.89 -24.96 -10.51
C ARG A 236 5.65 -24.65 -11.99
N ASN A 237 6.72 -24.58 -12.80
CA ASN A 237 6.69 -24.38 -14.25
C ASN A 237 6.04 -23.06 -14.71
N VAL A 238 6.11 -21.98 -13.91
CA VAL A 238 5.74 -20.64 -14.37
C VAL A 238 6.87 -20.09 -15.26
N HIS A 239 6.53 -19.67 -16.47
CA HIS A 239 7.48 -19.07 -17.40
C HIS A 239 7.73 -17.60 -17.05
N ILE A 240 8.77 -17.31 -16.27
CA ILE A 240 9.09 -15.94 -15.82
C ILE A 240 10.09 -15.31 -16.80
N ARG A 241 9.71 -14.16 -17.39
CA ARG A 241 10.52 -13.39 -18.33
C ARG A 241 10.78 -12.00 -17.75
N LEU A 242 11.97 -11.79 -17.20
CA LEU A 242 12.45 -10.49 -16.73
C LEU A 242 13.06 -9.70 -17.89
N ASN A 243 13.28 -8.39 -17.70
CA ASN A 243 13.74 -7.47 -18.76
C ASN A 243 12.86 -7.57 -20.02
N THR A 244 11.58 -7.82 -19.83
CA THR A 244 10.62 -8.09 -20.90
C THR A 244 9.36 -7.29 -20.64
N ARG A 245 8.92 -6.45 -21.58
CA ARG A 245 7.70 -5.66 -21.44
C ARG A 245 6.68 -6.00 -22.51
N VAL A 246 5.40 -5.94 -22.16
CA VAL A 246 4.32 -5.91 -23.14
C VAL A 246 4.21 -4.47 -23.65
N ALA A 247 4.56 -4.27 -24.92
CA ALA A 247 4.55 -2.95 -25.55
C ALA A 247 3.14 -2.50 -25.93
N SER A 248 2.33 -3.42 -26.48
CA SER A 248 0.95 -3.12 -26.86
C SER A 248 0.09 -4.38 -26.98
N VAL A 249 -1.20 -4.20 -26.86
CA VAL A 249 -2.22 -5.18 -27.29
C VAL A 249 -2.49 -4.94 -28.78
N VAL A 250 -2.15 -5.93 -29.61
CA VAL A 250 -2.34 -5.87 -31.06
C VAL A 250 -3.80 -6.14 -31.42
N LYS A 251 -4.36 -7.21 -30.83
CA LYS A 251 -5.72 -7.66 -31.12
C LYS A 251 -6.37 -8.30 -29.90
N ARG A 252 -7.66 -8.07 -29.73
CA ARG A 252 -8.54 -8.83 -28.82
C ARG A 252 -9.69 -9.44 -29.59
N SER A 253 -9.93 -10.72 -29.43
CA SER A 253 -10.99 -11.46 -30.11
C SER A 253 -11.70 -12.40 -29.14
N SER A 254 -12.74 -13.09 -29.60
CA SER A 254 -13.39 -14.16 -28.83
C SER A 254 -12.52 -15.41 -28.63
N LYS A 255 -11.32 -15.46 -29.23
CA LYS A 255 -10.38 -16.58 -29.14
C LYS A 255 -9.20 -16.28 -28.20
N GLY A 256 -9.03 -15.02 -27.78
CA GLY A 256 -7.93 -14.58 -26.95
C GLY A 256 -7.37 -13.20 -27.33
N VAL A 257 -6.16 -12.94 -26.87
CA VAL A 257 -5.46 -11.65 -26.97
C VAL A 257 -4.09 -11.86 -27.61
N THR A 258 -3.80 -11.09 -28.66
CA THR A 258 -2.46 -10.99 -29.26
C THR A 258 -1.76 -9.78 -28.68
N VAL A 259 -0.57 -9.96 -28.12
CA VAL A 259 0.26 -8.92 -27.53
C VAL A 259 1.60 -8.81 -28.24
N LYS A 260 2.10 -7.59 -28.35
CA LYS A 260 3.47 -7.31 -28.80
C LYS A 260 4.39 -7.27 -27.58
N ILE A 261 5.40 -8.11 -27.57
CA ILE A 261 6.38 -8.24 -26.48
C ILE A 261 7.74 -7.74 -26.96
N VAL A 262 8.40 -6.96 -26.11
CA VAL A 262 9.72 -6.39 -26.34
C VAL A 262 10.67 -6.85 -25.24
N LYS A 263 11.80 -7.43 -25.62
CA LYS A 263 12.86 -7.83 -24.69
C LYS A 263 13.95 -6.76 -24.65
N ARG A 264 14.25 -6.22 -23.47
CA ARG A 264 15.37 -5.28 -23.27
C ARG A 264 16.69 -6.04 -23.19
N ARG A 265 17.74 -5.52 -23.83
CA ARG A 265 19.10 -6.01 -23.64
C ARG A 265 19.57 -5.74 -22.21
N SER A 266 20.22 -6.71 -21.57
CA SER A 266 20.93 -6.51 -20.30
C SER A 266 22.01 -5.43 -20.50
N ARG A 267 22.11 -4.48 -19.55
CA ARG A 267 23.07 -3.36 -19.57
C ARG A 267 24.52 -3.85 -19.47
N SER A 268 25.09 -4.42 -20.50
CA SER A 268 26.54 -4.67 -20.54
C SER A 268 27.36 -3.64 -21.33
N ASN A 269 26.72 -2.73 -22.11
CA ASN A 269 27.41 -1.67 -22.84
C ASN A 269 26.67 -0.34 -22.72
N SER A 270 27.30 0.60 -21.99
CA SER A 270 26.72 1.86 -21.50
C SER A 270 26.68 3.02 -22.52
N HIS A 271 26.91 2.81 -23.82
CA HIS A 271 27.11 3.93 -24.76
C HIS A 271 26.12 3.99 -25.94
N LEU A 272 25.08 3.15 -25.98
CA LEU A 272 24.08 3.24 -27.05
C LEU A 272 22.83 4.00 -26.60
N PRO A 273 22.19 4.79 -27.49
CA PRO A 273 20.90 5.45 -27.26
C PRO A 273 19.83 4.45 -26.80
N GLU A 274 18.83 4.91 -26.05
CA GLU A 274 17.78 4.02 -25.49
C GLU A 274 16.98 3.28 -26.58
N GLU A 275 16.81 3.89 -27.75
CA GLU A 275 16.09 3.31 -28.88
C GLU A 275 16.80 2.12 -29.52
N GLU A 276 18.13 2.05 -29.44
CA GLU A 276 18.93 0.93 -29.99
C GLU A 276 19.08 -0.25 -29.02
N LYS A 277 18.55 -0.13 -27.78
CA LYS A 277 18.63 -1.18 -26.74
C LYS A 277 17.47 -2.16 -26.77
N GLU A 278 16.49 -1.97 -27.66
CA GLU A 278 15.36 -2.88 -27.84
C GLU A 278 15.71 -3.96 -28.86
N GLN A 279 15.78 -5.22 -28.41
CA GLN A 279 16.08 -6.36 -29.28
C GLN A 279 14.91 -7.34 -29.28
N CYS A 280 14.39 -7.63 -30.47
CA CYS A 280 13.32 -8.57 -30.79
C CYS A 280 11.93 -8.19 -30.30
N ASP A 281 11.20 -7.53 -31.19
CA ASP A 281 9.75 -7.42 -31.14
C ASP A 281 9.14 -8.72 -31.69
N PHE A 282 8.29 -9.38 -30.91
CA PHE A 282 7.53 -10.53 -31.37
C PHE A 282 6.10 -10.47 -30.86
N GLU A 283 5.19 -11.07 -31.61
CA GLU A 283 3.80 -11.17 -31.21
C GLU A 283 3.53 -12.57 -30.64
N GLU A 284 2.80 -12.61 -29.53
CA GLU A 284 2.33 -13.85 -28.93
C GLU A 284 0.83 -13.78 -28.65
N GLU A 285 0.17 -14.95 -28.79
CA GLU A 285 -1.24 -15.10 -28.48
C GLU A 285 -1.42 -15.80 -27.13
N TYR A 286 -2.37 -15.32 -26.35
CA TYR A 286 -2.77 -15.89 -25.06
C TYR A 286 -4.29 -15.99 -24.98
N ASP A 287 -4.77 -17.02 -24.27
CA ASP A 287 -6.19 -17.18 -24.04
C ASP A 287 -6.72 -16.12 -23.06
N GLU A 288 -5.92 -15.75 -22.04
CA GLU A 288 -6.26 -14.70 -21.05
C GLU A 288 -5.02 -13.83 -20.75
N VAL A 289 -5.24 -12.54 -20.55
CA VAL A 289 -4.20 -11.57 -20.13
C VAL A 289 -4.63 -10.85 -18.87
N ILE A 290 -3.76 -10.84 -17.86
CA ILE A 290 -3.98 -10.16 -16.59
C ILE A 290 -2.97 -9.03 -16.44
N PHE A 291 -3.44 -7.78 -16.46
CA PHE A 291 -2.61 -6.59 -16.26
C PHE A 291 -2.44 -6.33 -14.76
N CYS A 292 -1.26 -6.67 -14.22
CA CYS A 292 -0.84 -6.43 -12.86
C CYS A 292 0.13 -5.24 -12.76
N ILE A 293 -0.13 -4.21 -13.55
CA ILE A 293 0.63 -2.96 -13.67
C ILE A 293 -0.26 -1.77 -13.30
N SER A 294 0.29 -0.56 -13.26
CA SER A 294 -0.50 0.65 -13.00
C SER A 294 -1.60 0.85 -14.06
N ALA A 295 -2.70 1.50 -13.68
CA ALA A 295 -3.87 1.66 -14.54
C ALA A 295 -3.57 2.48 -15.80
N ASP A 296 -2.75 3.50 -15.70
CA ASP A 296 -2.30 4.33 -16.81
C ASP A 296 -1.39 3.56 -17.76
N ALA A 297 -0.44 2.76 -17.24
CA ALA A 297 0.38 1.87 -18.05
C ALA A 297 -0.47 0.79 -18.76
N ALA A 298 -1.46 0.21 -18.07
CA ALA A 298 -2.40 -0.72 -18.70
C ALA A 298 -3.19 -0.07 -19.83
N LEU A 299 -3.63 1.19 -19.63
CA LEU A 299 -4.34 1.96 -20.65
C LEU A 299 -3.43 2.28 -21.85
N GLN A 300 -2.17 2.61 -21.60
CA GLN A 300 -1.16 2.83 -22.64
C GLN A 300 -0.93 1.57 -23.48
N VAL A 301 -0.75 0.41 -22.82
CA VAL A 301 -0.56 -0.88 -23.49
C VAL A 301 -1.79 -1.30 -24.31
N LEU A 302 -3.00 -1.05 -23.81
CA LEU A 302 -4.23 -1.28 -24.55
C LEU A 302 -4.36 -0.37 -25.78
N GLY A 303 -3.88 0.85 -25.73
CA GLY A 303 -3.89 1.82 -26.81
C GLY A 303 -5.23 1.92 -27.53
N LYS A 304 -5.24 1.66 -28.85
CA LYS A 304 -6.46 1.68 -29.67
C LYS A 304 -7.47 0.56 -29.31
N GLN A 305 -7.00 -0.53 -28.74
CA GLN A 305 -7.83 -1.66 -28.31
C GLN A 305 -8.64 -1.37 -27.03
N ALA A 306 -8.32 -0.29 -26.30
CA ALA A 306 -9.07 0.10 -25.11
C ALA A 306 -10.50 0.48 -25.46
N THR A 307 -11.48 -0.11 -24.78
CA THR A 307 -12.89 0.26 -24.87
C THR A 307 -13.15 1.62 -24.21
N TRP A 308 -14.31 2.24 -24.50
CA TRP A 308 -14.71 3.47 -23.84
C TRP A 308 -14.76 3.32 -22.30
N ILE A 309 -15.29 2.21 -21.80
CA ILE A 309 -15.35 1.92 -20.35
C ILE A 309 -13.94 1.83 -19.76
N GLU A 310 -13.03 1.09 -20.39
CA GLU A 310 -11.65 0.96 -19.92
C GLU A 310 -10.95 2.32 -19.88
N ARG A 311 -11.13 3.16 -20.90
CA ARG A 311 -10.59 4.53 -20.91
C ARG A 311 -11.14 5.37 -19.76
N LYS A 312 -12.43 5.25 -19.43
CA LYS A 312 -13.05 6.02 -18.34
C LYS A 312 -12.61 5.52 -16.97
N VAL A 313 -12.64 4.22 -16.74
CA VAL A 313 -12.33 3.63 -15.42
C VAL A 313 -10.83 3.65 -15.13
N LEU A 314 -9.98 3.16 -16.04
CA LEU A 314 -8.53 3.20 -15.87
C LEU A 314 -8.00 4.64 -15.85
N GLY A 315 -8.54 5.50 -16.71
CA GLY A 315 -8.17 6.92 -16.76
C GLY A 315 -8.65 7.75 -15.55
N ALA A 316 -9.53 7.20 -14.70
CA ALA A 316 -9.93 7.82 -13.45
C ALA A 316 -8.92 7.57 -12.31
N ALA A 317 -8.11 6.52 -12.41
CA ALA A 317 -6.96 6.34 -11.54
C ALA A 317 -5.85 7.31 -11.96
N LYS A 318 -5.60 8.31 -11.13
CA LYS A 318 -4.54 9.30 -11.36
C LYS A 318 -3.29 8.89 -10.59
N PHE A 319 -2.14 9.25 -11.12
CA PHE A 319 -0.85 8.95 -10.55
C PHE A 319 -0.03 10.24 -10.38
N SER A 320 0.94 10.21 -9.50
CA SER A 320 2.00 11.21 -9.34
C SER A 320 3.34 10.52 -9.22
N ASN A 321 4.40 11.25 -9.54
CA ASN A 321 5.74 10.77 -9.30
C ASN A 321 6.25 11.40 -8.02
N ASP A 322 6.70 10.57 -7.10
CA ASP A 322 7.31 10.96 -5.84
C ASP A 322 8.80 10.60 -5.91
N SER A 323 9.65 11.37 -5.24
CA SER A 323 11.08 11.08 -5.18
C SER A 323 11.47 10.74 -3.75
N THR A 324 12.04 9.56 -3.52
CA THR A 324 12.56 9.14 -2.22
C THR A 324 14.07 9.26 -2.22
N VAL A 325 14.60 10.04 -1.27
CA VAL A 325 16.04 10.15 -1.05
C VAL A 325 16.40 9.40 0.23
N THR A 326 17.19 8.34 0.08
CA THR A 326 17.82 7.65 1.19
C THR A 326 19.15 8.34 1.52
N HIS A 327 19.31 8.85 2.74
CA HIS A 327 20.46 9.67 3.12
C HIS A 327 20.81 9.53 4.61
N CYS A 328 21.98 10.05 4.98
CA CYS A 328 22.45 10.17 6.36
C CYS A 328 22.78 11.63 6.73
N ASP A 329 22.08 12.60 6.14
CA ASP A 329 22.29 14.02 6.40
C ASP A 329 21.50 14.49 7.63
N THR A 330 22.16 14.53 8.77
CA THR A 330 21.57 14.96 10.04
C THR A 330 21.43 16.47 10.17
N ILE A 331 22.21 17.25 9.40
CA ILE A 331 22.09 18.71 9.35
C ILE A 331 20.77 19.06 8.69
N TYR A 332 20.47 18.43 7.55
CA TYR A 332 19.18 18.54 6.87
C TYR A 332 18.02 18.13 7.81
N MET A 333 18.13 16.97 8.49
CA MET A 333 17.08 16.51 9.40
C MET A 333 16.84 17.50 10.54
N ARG A 334 17.89 18.00 11.18
CA ARG A 334 17.76 19.02 12.24
C ARG A 334 17.20 20.34 11.75
N LYS A 335 17.49 20.72 10.51
CA LYS A 335 16.95 21.96 9.91
C LYS A 335 15.44 21.87 9.69
N HIS A 336 14.94 20.73 9.22
CA HIS A 336 13.57 20.60 8.72
C HIS A 336 12.63 19.85 9.64
N TYR A 337 13.13 18.97 10.51
CA TYR A 337 12.34 18.11 11.37
C TYR A 337 12.70 18.27 12.84
N GLU A 338 11.78 17.91 13.75
CA GLU A 338 12.09 17.84 15.17
C GLU A 338 12.64 16.44 15.47
N VAL A 339 13.95 16.34 15.68
CA VAL A 339 14.68 15.07 15.88
C VAL A 339 15.44 15.01 17.21
N ASP A 340 15.70 16.16 17.83
CA ASP A 340 16.50 16.30 19.05
C ASP A 340 15.68 16.90 20.20
N PHE A 341 14.37 16.67 20.24
CA PHE A 341 13.52 17.23 21.26
C PHE A 341 13.95 16.76 22.65
N SER A 342 14.25 17.72 23.54
CA SER A 342 14.47 17.42 24.96
C SER A 342 13.15 17.54 25.72
N PRO A 343 12.70 16.49 26.41
CA PRO A 343 11.51 16.56 27.27
C PRO A 343 11.61 17.66 28.34
N GLU A 344 12.81 18.02 28.75
CA GLU A 344 13.08 19.10 29.74
C GLU A 344 12.56 20.45 29.28
N VAL A 345 12.55 20.71 27.97
CA VAL A 345 11.99 21.94 27.37
C VAL A 345 10.45 21.88 27.32
N ALA A 346 9.86 20.69 27.22
CA ALA A 346 8.41 20.50 27.15
C ALA A 346 7.75 20.40 28.54
N VAL A 347 8.51 20.00 29.56
CA VAL A 347 7.99 19.73 30.92
C VAL A 347 7.97 20.97 31.80
N LEU A 348 8.50 22.09 31.36
CA LEU A 348 8.66 23.30 32.21
C LEU A 348 7.37 23.97 32.68
N LYS A 349 6.19 23.35 32.58
CA LYS A 349 4.95 23.86 33.25
C LYS A 349 3.88 22.82 33.55
N ILE A 350 4.20 21.58 33.90
CA ILE A 350 3.23 20.71 34.57
C ILE A 350 3.63 20.66 36.05
N GLU A 351 2.92 21.43 36.85
CA GLU A 351 3.00 21.33 38.30
C GLU A 351 2.73 19.89 38.75
N GLU A 352 3.58 19.42 39.68
CA GLU A 352 3.42 18.25 40.53
C GLU A 352 3.64 16.86 39.93
N LYS A 353 4.84 16.58 39.50
CA LYS A 353 5.62 15.36 39.83
C LYS A 353 6.92 15.38 39.03
N GLU A 354 8.04 15.49 39.72
CA GLU A 354 9.36 15.35 39.11
C GLU A 354 9.48 14.00 38.44
N PRO A 355 9.77 13.97 37.11
CA PRO A 355 10.14 12.72 36.46
C PRO A 355 11.52 12.37 37.00
N THR A 356 11.63 11.28 37.70
CA THR A 356 12.93 10.69 38.03
C THR A 356 13.69 10.46 36.75
N GLU A 357 14.96 10.90 36.69
CA GLU A 357 15.90 10.81 35.53
C GLU A 357 16.00 9.43 34.90
N LYS A 358 15.42 8.40 35.45
CA LYS A 358 15.48 6.99 35.00
C LYS A 358 14.43 6.61 33.94
N GLN A 359 13.51 7.50 33.53
CA GLN A 359 12.39 7.13 32.63
C GLN A 359 12.27 7.95 31.34
N ALA A 360 13.10 8.92 31.06
CA ALA A 360 13.10 9.60 29.78
C ALA A 360 13.64 8.67 28.69
N LYS A 361 12.76 8.00 27.98
CA LYS A 361 13.16 7.30 26.74
C LYS A 361 13.69 8.35 25.75
N PRO A 362 14.84 8.12 25.14
CA PRO A 362 15.39 9.06 24.16
C PRO A 362 14.36 9.29 23.05
N PHE A 363 14.22 10.56 22.61
CA PHE A 363 13.32 10.91 21.51
C PHE A 363 13.89 10.41 20.19
N ASN A 364 13.37 9.30 19.71
CA ASN A 364 13.79 8.63 18.48
C ASN A 364 12.55 8.31 17.62
N PRO A 365 11.94 9.30 16.97
CA PRO A 365 10.77 9.08 16.15
C PRO A 365 11.12 8.24 14.91
N MET A 366 10.18 7.35 14.54
CA MET A 366 10.30 6.51 13.35
C MET A 366 9.77 7.22 12.09
N TYR A 367 8.74 8.04 12.25
CA TYR A 367 8.08 8.74 11.17
C TYR A 367 8.04 10.24 11.47
N LEU A 368 8.47 11.03 10.51
CA LEU A 368 8.59 12.47 10.65
C LEU A 368 7.83 13.16 9.51
N VAL A 369 7.15 14.25 9.82
CA VAL A 369 6.44 15.07 8.84
C VAL A 369 6.80 16.53 9.00
N LYS A 370 7.13 17.17 7.89
CA LYS A 370 7.30 18.60 7.75
C LYS A 370 6.15 19.15 6.91
N HIS A 371 5.60 20.29 7.30
CA HIS A 371 4.63 21.04 6.51
C HIS A 371 5.34 22.11 5.70
N ASP A 372 4.81 22.40 4.53
CA ASP A 372 5.22 23.56 3.74
C ASP A 372 4.81 24.86 4.48
N SER A 373 5.64 25.90 4.37
CA SER A 373 5.42 27.16 5.08
C SER A 373 4.27 28.00 4.50
N GLU A 374 4.02 27.87 3.19
CA GLU A 374 3.00 28.63 2.48
C GLU A 374 1.68 27.87 2.38
N ASP A 375 1.76 26.55 2.28
CA ASP A 375 0.61 25.67 2.14
C ASP A 375 0.73 24.46 3.09
N PRO A 376 0.21 24.56 4.34
CA PRO A 376 0.31 23.48 5.32
C PRO A 376 -0.31 22.14 4.90
N GLN A 377 -1.14 22.11 3.86
CA GLN A 377 -1.66 20.86 3.28
C GLN A 377 -0.59 20.10 2.49
N LYS A 378 0.49 20.77 2.07
CA LYS A 378 1.64 20.13 1.45
C LYS A 378 2.63 19.68 2.52
N ILE A 379 3.05 18.44 2.42
CA ILE A 379 3.95 17.83 3.38
C ILE A 379 5.14 17.16 2.69
N GLU A 380 6.22 17.08 3.44
CA GLU A 380 7.32 16.16 3.20
C GLU A 380 7.34 15.12 4.33
N MET A 381 7.62 13.87 4.00
CA MET A 381 7.68 12.78 4.98
C MET A 381 9.10 12.24 5.05
N SER A 382 9.52 11.82 6.24
CA SER A 382 10.77 11.11 6.40
C SER A 382 10.60 9.91 7.34
N PHE A 383 11.19 8.79 6.96
CA PHE A 383 11.26 7.59 7.79
C PHE A 383 12.68 7.49 8.36
N ASN A 384 12.77 7.29 9.66
CA ASN A 384 14.03 6.96 10.31
C ASN A 384 14.27 5.44 10.20
N CYS A 385 14.95 5.01 9.14
CA CYS A 385 15.23 3.60 8.88
C CYS A 385 15.96 2.95 10.04
N SER A 386 16.84 3.68 10.73
CA SER A 386 17.62 3.18 11.87
C SER A 386 16.76 2.87 13.10
N GLN A 387 15.59 3.46 13.21
CA GLN A 387 14.63 3.16 14.28
C GLN A 387 13.56 2.15 13.84
N PHE A 388 13.28 2.10 12.53
CA PHE A 388 12.21 1.30 11.98
C PHE A 388 12.68 -0.08 11.51
N GLN A 389 13.77 -0.18 10.75
CA GLN A 389 14.23 -1.45 10.18
C GLN A 389 15.04 -2.27 11.22
N PRO A 390 14.65 -3.53 11.53
CA PRO A 390 15.21 -4.29 12.66
C PRO A 390 16.72 -4.48 12.61
N GLN A 391 17.30 -4.69 11.41
CA GLN A 391 18.75 -4.89 11.24
C GLN A 391 19.56 -3.62 11.56
N LEU A 392 18.94 -2.45 11.55
CA LEU A 392 19.56 -1.18 11.94
C LEU A 392 19.26 -0.83 13.39
N LYS A 393 18.03 -1.08 13.86
CA LYS A 393 17.57 -0.75 15.20
C LYS A 393 18.42 -1.44 16.29
N SER A 394 18.82 -2.67 16.05
CA SER A 394 19.67 -3.43 16.98
C SER A 394 21.06 -2.79 17.22
N GLN A 395 21.49 -1.88 16.35
CA GLN A 395 22.80 -1.22 16.45
C GLN A 395 22.76 0.03 17.35
N ASN A 396 21.58 0.52 17.74
CA ASN A 396 21.38 1.69 18.62
C ASN A 396 22.30 2.88 18.30
N LYS A 397 22.39 3.24 17.02
CA LYS A 397 23.30 4.28 16.54
C LYS A 397 22.86 5.68 17.02
N PRO A 398 23.80 6.56 17.35
CA PRO A 398 23.52 7.97 17.60
C PRO A 398 22.95 8.64 16.32
N LEU A 399 22.22 9.73 16.48
CA LEU A 399 21.53 10.42 15.38
C LEU A 399 22.44 10.67 14.16
N ARG A 400 23.68 11.08 14.39
CA ARG A 400 24.68 11.39 13.34
C ARG A 400 25.00 10.22 12.40
N ASP A 401 24.73 8.98 12.84
CA ASP A 401 25.03 7.75 12.10
C ASP A 401 23.75 7.04 11.64
N GLN A 402 22.58 7.68 11.80
CA GLN A 402 21.29 7.14 11.40
C GLN A 402 21.04 7.37 9.90
N ILE A 403 20.16 6.52 9.35
CA ILE A 403 19.75 6.55 7.96
C ILE A 403 18.29 6.97 7.89
N PHE A 404 17.99 7.89 6.98
CA PHE A 404 16.67 8.42 6.73
C PHE A 404 16.24 8.17 5.29
N GLN A 405 14.95 8.04 5.08
CA GLN A 405 14.32 8.06 3.76
C GLN A 405 13.31 9.19 3.72
N THR A 406 13.69 10.30 3.08
CA THR A 406 12.82 11.46 2.89
C THR A 406 12.10 11.36 1.56
N VAL A 407 10.78 11.46 1.61
CA VAL A 407 9.87 11.32 0.47
C VAL A 407 9.34 12.70 0.08
N PHE A 408 9.67 13.11 -1.12
CA PHE A 408 9.22 14.34 -1.77
C PHE A 408 8.02 14.01 -2.65
N LEU A 409 6.87 14.49 -2.23
CA LEU A 409 5.58 14.07 -2.75
C LEU A 409 5.12 14.96 -3.90
N ASN A 410 4.55 14.32 -4.94
CA ASN A 410 3.92 14.97 -6.07
C ASN A 410 4.89 15.89 -6.86
N ASP A 411 5.44 15.38 -7.94
CA ASP A 411 6.37 16.11 -8.82
C ASP A 411 5.82 17.45 -9.38
N GLU A 412 4.49 17.62 -9.38
CA GLU A 412 3.86 18.92 -9.65
C GLU A 412 4.24 20.01 -8.62
N ASN A 413 4.66 19.59 -7.41
CA ASN A 413 5.06 20.48 -6.31
C ASN A 413 6.59 20.58 -6.16
N LYS A 414 7.38 20.26 -7.17
CA LYS A 414 8.86 20.28 -7.10
C LYS A 414 9.43 21.61 -6.62
N ALA A 415 8.74 22.72 -6.87
CA ALA A 415 9.19 24.06 -6.44
C ALA A 415 9.25 24.19 -4.90
N SER A 416 8.41 23.45 -4.16
CA SER A 416 8.40 23.45 -2.69
C SER A 416 9.29 22.36 -2.06
N TRP A 417 9.93 21.51 -2.87
CA TRP A 417 10.77 20.43 -2.36
C TRP A 417 12.09 20.96 -1.80
N THR A 418 12.44 20.51 -0.61
CA THR A 418 13.74 20.81 0.00
C THR A 418 14.83 19.79 -0.38
N LYS A 419 14.56 18.95 -1.36
CA LYS A 419 15.45 17.85 -1.83
C LYS A 419 16.88 18.31 -2.11
N ASN A 420 17.04 19.47 -2.72
CA ASN A 420 18.35 20.02 -3.09
C ASN A 420 19.18 20.52 -1.89
N GLU A 421 18.59 20.60 -0.71
CA GLU A 421 19.28 20.97 0.53
C GLU A 421 19.99 19.78 1.18
N ILE A 422 19.67 18.55 0.77
CA ILE A 422 20.35 17.35 1.23
C ILE A 422 21.75 17.33 0.59
N GLN A 423 22.79 17.27 1.41
CA GLN A 423 24.18 17.23 0.95
C GLN A 423 24.41 16.00 0.06
N SER A 424 24.91 16.21 -1.16
CA SER A 424 25.13 15.14 -2.14
C SER A 424 26.02 14.00 -1.61
N THR A 425 27.02 14.33 -0.79
CA THR A 425 27.94 13.36 -0.15
C THR A 425 27.26 12.48 0.92
N LYS A 426 26.07 12.89 1.37
CA LYS A 426 25.27 12.17 2.37
C LYS A 426 24.16 11.34 1.74
N ILE A 427 23.91 11.48 0.45
CA ILE A 427 22.93 10.69 -0.29
C ILE A 427 23.48 9.28 -0.51
N ILE A 428 22.68 8.30 -0.15
CA ILE A 428 22.96 6.88 -0.38
C ILE A 428 22.31 6.46 -1.72
N ARG A 429 21.06 6.88 -1.92
CA ARG A 429 20.27 6.49 -3.09
C ARG A 429 19.11 7.44 -3.34
N ILE A 430 18.69 7.55 -4.59
CA ILE A 430 17.46 8.24 -5.00
C ILE A 430 16.63 7.24 -5.80
N ASP A 431 15.35 7.13 -5.45
CA ASP A 431 14.37 6.30 -6.14
C ASP A 431 13.12 7.14 -6.46
N ASP A 432 12.65 7.05 -7.69
CA ASP A 432 11.41 7.67 -8.08
C ASP A 432 10.29 6.63 -8.11
N HIS A 433 9.15 6.98 -7.54
CA HIS A 433 8.00 6.10 -7.39
C HIS A 433 6.77 6.67 -8.09
N HIS A 434 6.14 5.86 -8.92
CA HIS A 434 4.88 6.18 -9.58
C HIS A 434 3.71 5.74 -8.69
N GLN A 435 3.11 6.69 -7.96
CA GLN A 435 2.13 6.45 -6.91
C GLN A 435 0.71 6.82 -7.34
N VAL A 436 -0.26 5.99 -6.99
CA VAL A 436 -1.67 6.29 -7.24
C VAL A 436 -2.18 7.38 -6.30
N ARG A 437 -2.86 8.39 -6.85
CA ARG A 437 -3.56 9.42 -6.08
C ARG A 437 -4.94 8.93 -5.66
N GLN A 438 -5.18 8.78 -4.37
CA GLN A 438 -6.41 8.19 -3.84
C GLN A 438 -7.40 9.24 -3.31
N GLY A 439 -7.69 10.27 -4.12
CA GLY A 439 -8.75 11.22 -3.83
C GLY A 439 -10.16 10.59 -4.01
N TRP A 440 -11.21 11.27 -3.55
CA TRP A 440 -12.60 10.80 -3.63
C TRP A 440 -13.05 10.39 -5.05
N ARG A 441 -12.52 11.07 -6.10
CA ARG A 441 -12.81 10.72 -7.50
C ARG A 441 -12.31 9.33 -7.87
N HIS A 442 -11.19 8.90 -7.32
CA HIS A 442 -10.68 7.55 -7.50
C HIS A 442 -11.71 6.51 -7.01
N PHE A 443 -12.28 6.71 -5.82
CA PHE A 443 -13.28 5.79 -5.27
C PHE A 443 -14.59 5.83 -6.05
N VAL A 444 -15.04 7.01 -6.47
CA VAL A 444 -16.30 7.17 -7.21
C VAL A 444 -16.24 6.61 -8.63
N PHE A 445 -15.15 6.83 -9.36
CA PHE A 445 -15.09 6.50 -10.80
C PHE A 445 -14.22 5.29 -11.13
N CYS A 446 -13.11 5.07 -10.39
CA CYS A 446 -12.24 3.93 -10.63
C CYS A 446 -12.70 2.70 -9.83
N VAL A 447 -12.78 2.78 -8.51
CA VAL A 447 -13.12 1.64 -7.65
C VAL A 447 -14.52 1.11 -7.95
N SER A 448 -15.53 1.99 -8.04
CA SER A 448 -16.90 1.58 -8.38
C SER A 448 -17.05 0.99 -9.80
N GLY A 449 -16.16 1.39 -10.71
CA GLY A 449 -16.11 0.92 -12.09
C GLY A 449 -15.33 -0.39 -12.30
N LEU A 450 -14.60 -0.90 -11.31
CA LEU A 450 -13.72 -2.06 -11.46
C LEU A 450 -14.42 -3.28 -12.05
N SER A 451 -15.63 -3.56 -11.61
CA SER A 451 -16.41 -4.71 -12.11
C SER A 451 -16.77 -4.63 -13.60
N LEU A 452 -16.71 -3.43 -14.19
CA LEU A 452 -16.93 -3.23 -15.62
C LEU A 452 -15.66 -3.49 -16.45
N LEU A 453 -14.49 -3.46 -15.80
CA LEU A 453 -13.20 -3.79 -16.43
C LEU A 453 -13.01 -5.28 -16.60
N GLN A 454 -13.41 -6.07 -15.59
CA GLN A 454 -13.17 -7.51 -15.56
C GLN A 454 -14.05 -8.24 -16.56
N SER A 455 -13.48 -8.70 -17.65
CA SER A 455 -14.28 -9.23 -18.76
C SER A 455 -13.71 -10.50 -19.39
N HIS A 456 -14.37 -11.63 -19.11
CA HIS A 456 -14.09 -12.89 -19.80
C HIS A 456 -14.36 -12.82 -21.31
N LYS A 457 -15.27 -11.95 -21.77
CA LYS A 457 -15.53 -11.78 -23.22
C LYS A 457 -14.39 -11.10 -23.96
N ARG A 458 -13.55 -10.32 -23.26
CA ARG A 458 -12.40 -9.61 -23.82
C ARG A 458 -11.08 -10.26 -23.45
N HIS A 459 -11.11 -11.33 -22.66
CA HIS A 459 -9.94 -12.07 -22.21
C HIS A 459 -8.89 -11.18 -21.55
N THR A 460 -9.36 -10.12 -20.85
CA THR A 460 -8.49 -9.18 -20.14
C THR A 460 -9.01 -8.88 -18.75
N HIS A 461 -8.10 -8.92 -17.78
CA HIS A 461 -8.35 -8.66 -16.36
C HIS A 461 -7.32 -7.65 -15.84
N PHE A 462 -7.67 -6.95 -14.77
CA PHE A 462 -6.87 -5.88 -14.20
C PHE A 462 -6.72 -6.09 -12.70
N ALA A 463 -5.49 -5.98 -12.18
CA ALA A 463 -5.17 -6.11 -10.78
C ALA A 463 -4.06 -5.11 -10.40
N GLY A 464 -3.95 -4.80 -9.12
CA GLY A 464 -2.92 -3.90 -8.59
C GLY A 464 -3.42 -3.15 -7.36
N ALA A 465 -2.51 -2.57 -6.59
CA ALA A 465 -2.84 -1.75 -5.41
C ALA A 465 -3.78 -0.58 -5.75
N TRP A 466 -3.64 -0.01 -6.94
CA TRP A 466 -4.49 1.08 -7.42
C TRP A 466 -5.98 0.73 -7.48
N SER A 467 -6.32 -0.55 -7.50
CA SER A 467 -7.71 -0.99 -7.67
C SER A 467 -8.61 -0.71 -6.45
N LEU A 468 -8.04 -0.46 -5.26
CA LEU A 468 -8.82 -0.11 -4.07
C LEU A 468 -8.05 0.86 -3.16
N ILE A 469 -7.04 0.37 -2.44
CA ILE A 469 -6.19 1.15 -1.52
C ILE A 469 -4.73 0.84 -1.85
N ASN A 470 -3.89 1.88 -1.91
CA ASN A 470 -2.46 1.73 -2.17
C ASN A 470 -1.76 0.99 -1.03
N SER A 471 -1.80 -0.33 -1.08
CA SER A 471 -1.16 -1.19 -0.09
C SER A 471 -0.70 -2.50 -0.71
N HIS A 472 0.33 -3.10 -0.11
CA HIS A 472 0.84 -4.41 -0.51
C HIS A 472 -0.26 -5.49 -0.38
N GLU A 473 -1.08 -5.41 0.66
CA GLU A 473 -2.18 -6.34 0.90
C GLU A 473 -3.26 -6.30 -0.20
N VAL A 474 -3.67 -5.10 -0.60
CA VAL A 474 -4.66 -4.96 -1.70
C VAL A 474 -4.06 -5.43 -3.02
N ALA A 475 -2.76 -5.19 -3.26
CA ALA A 475 -2.09 -5.74 -4.43
C ALA A 475 -2.17 -7.28 -4.44
N MET A 476 -1.86 -7.93 -3.31
CA MET A 476 -1.97 -9.39 -3.14
C MET A 476 -3.40 -9.88 -3.40
N ILE A 477 -4.38 -9.30 -2.70
CA ILE A 477 -5.80 -9.67 -2.83
C ILE A 477 -6.28 -9.51 -4.28
N SER A 478 -5.89 -8.44 -4.96
CA SER A 478 -6.30 -8.19 -6.35
C SER A 478 -5.77 -9.23 -7.33
N GLY A 479 -4.53 -9.66 -7.14
CA GLY A 479 -3.92 -10.74 -7.93
C GLY A 479 -4.59 -12.09 -7.70
N LEU A 480 -4.82 -12.45 -6.42
CA LEU A 480 -5.58 -13.66 -6.06
C LEU A 480 -7.00 -13.64 -6.63
N ALA A 481 -7.68 -12.49 -6.60
CA ALA A 481 -9.02 -12.35 -7.14
C ALA A 481 -9.06 -12.51 -8.67
N ALA A 482 -8.04 -12.03 -9.38
CA ALA A 482 -7.90 -12.24 -10.82
C ALA A 482 -7.73 -13.73 -11.15
N ALA A 483 -6.84 -14.44 -10.46
CA ALA A 483 -6.67 -15.89 -10.61
C ALA A 483 -7.95 -16.67 -10.24
N TYR A 484 -8.60 -16.29 -9.14
CA TYR A 484 -9.88 -16.87 -8.71
C TYR A 484 -10.97 -16.72 -9.77
N SER A 485 -11.03 -15.59 -10.46
CA SER A 485 -12.03 -15.34 -11.50
C SER A 485 -11.88 -16.27 -12.69
N LEU A 486 -10.66 -16.76 -12.97
CA LEU A 486 -10.37 -17.75 -14.02
C LEU A 486 -10.58 -19.21 -13.54
N GLY A 487 -10.85 -19.44 -12.27
CA GLY A 487 -11.11 -20.78 -11.73
C GLY A 487 -9.96 -21.41 -10.93
N ALA A 488 -8.91 -20.66 -10.62
CA ALA A 488 -7.79 -21.18 -9.82
C ALA A 488 -8.15 -21.49 -8.35
N GLY A 489 -9.24 -20.92 -7.84
CA GLY A 489 -9.67 -21.07 -6.45
C GLY A 489 -9.06 -20.03 -5.52
N TYR A 490 -9.37 -20.10 -4.23
CA TYR A 490 -8.78 -19.30 -3.15
C TYR A 490 -7.75 -20.17 -2.40
N PRO A 491 -6.68 -19.59 -1.81
CA PRO A 491 -5.72 -20.37 -1.03
C PRO A 491 -6.39 -21.14 0.11
N SER A 492 -6.24 -22.48 0.10
CA SER A 492 -6.87 -23.38 1.09
C SER A 492 -6.44 -23.08 2.52
N GLU A 493 -5.20 -22.66 2.69
CA GLU A 493 -4.59 -22.32 3.97
C GLU A 493 -5.22 -21.07 4.61
N LEU A 494 -5.80 -20.20 3.81
CA LEU A 494 -6.49 -18.98 4.27
C LEU A 494 -8.01 -19.16 4.42
N GLU A 495 -8.56 -20.32 4.08
CA GLU A 495 -10.01 -20.59 4.20
C GLU A 495 -10.51 -20.49 5.65
N SER A 496 -9.69 -20.87 6.63
CA SER A 496 -10.01 -20.78 8.06
C SER A 496 -9.76 -19.40 8.67
N ASP A 497 -9.03 -18.53 7.97
CA ASP A 497 -8.77 -17.16 8.41
C ASP A 497 -9.97 -16.26 8.08
N ALA A 498 -10.77 -15.94 9.10
CA ALA A 498 -11.99 -15.17 8.93
C ALA A 498 -11.76 -13.76 8.40
N TRP A 499 -10.63 -13.12 8.77
CA TRP A 499 -10.29 -11.77 8.29
C TRP A 499 -9.82 -11.80 6.84
N ALA A 500 -8.88 -12.67 6.50
CA ALA A 500 -8.41 -12.85 5.12
C ALA A 500 -9.59 -13.16 4.18
N LYS A 501 -10.47 -14.08 4.57
CA LYS A 501 -11.65 -14.43 3.80
C LYS A 501 -12.62 -13.27 3.64
N LYS A 502 -12.90 -12.52 4.71
CA LYS A 502 -13.77 -11.32 4.70
C LYS A 502 -13.24 -10.26 3.75
N THR A 503 -11.95 -9.95 3.80
CA THR A 503 -11.32 -8.93 2.95
C THR A 503 -11.26 -9.36 1.50
N PHE A 504 -10.96 -10.62 1.22
CA PHE A 504 -10.98 -11.20 -0.12
C PHE A 504 -12.40 -11.20 -0.73
N GLU A 505 -13.42 -11.68 -0.01
CA GLU A 505 -14.81 -11.66 -0.46
C GLU A 505 -15.31 -10.22 -0.68
N GLY A 506 -14.91 -9.29 0.19
CA GLY A 506 -15.18 -7.85 0.02
C GLY A 506 -14.61 -7.31 -1.29
N TYR A 507 -13.36 -7.62 -1.58
CA TYR A 507 -12.74 -7.24 -2.84
C TYR A 507 -13.43 -7.87 -4.06
N LEU A 508 -13.77 -9.17 -4.01
CA LEU A 508 -14.52 -9.85 -5.08
C LEU A 508 -15.87 -9.20 -5.36
N SER A 509 -16.56 -8.73 -4.32
CA SER A 509 -17.85 -8.05 -4.47
C SER A 509 -17.73 -6.72 -5.22
N ILE A 510 -16.63 -5.99 -5.00
CA ILE A 510 -16.34 -4.71 -5.65
C ILE A 510 -15.86 -4.95 -7.09
N ALA A 511 -14.82 -5.77 -7.25
CA ALA A 511 -14.11 -5.90 -8.51
C ALA A 511 -14.78 -6.86 -9.51
N TYR A 512 -15.54 -7.84 -9.05
CA TYR A 512 -16.14 -8.88 -9.92
C TYR A 512 -17.65 -9.05 -9.76
N ARG A 513 -18.30 -8.31 -8.87
CA ARG A 513 -19.73 -8.49 -8.49
C ARG A 513 -20.06 -9.94 -8.08
N LYS A 514 -19.07 -10.69 -7.65
CA LYS A 514 -19.22 -12.06 -7.19
C LYS A 514 -19.32 -12.06 -5.66
N TRP A 515 -20.44 -12.53 -5.12
CA TRP A 515 -20.59 -12.79 -3.69
C TRP A 515 -20.13 -14.22 -3.44
N GLY A 516 -19.30 -14.42 -2.43
CA GLY A 516 -18.89 -15.77 -2.04
C GLY A 516 -20.09 -16.68 -1.78
N LYS A 517 -19.95 -18.01 -1.98
CA LYS A 517 -21.02 -19.00 -1.73
C LYS A 517 -21.60 -18.92 -0.29
N SER A 518 -20.88 -18.29 0.64
CA SER A 518 -21.30 -17.96 2.01
C SER A 518 -22.43 -16.92 2.08
N ALA A 519 -22.77 -16.23 1.00
CA ALA A 519 -23.79 -15.18 0.98
C ALA A 519 -25.23 -15.68 1.18
N LYS A 520 -25.50 -16.98 1.08
CA LYS A 520 -26.82 -17.53 1.46
C LYS A 520 -27.14 -17.37 2.94
N LEU A 521 -26.16 -17.11 3.79
CA LEU A 521 -26.32 -16.85 5.24
C LEU A 521 -26.55 -15.38 5.59
N LYS A 522 -26.51 -14.44 4.63
CA LYS A 522 -26.52 -12.99 4.89
C LYS A 522 -27.67 -12.21 4.28
N LYS A 523 -28.88 -12.61 4.58
CA LYS A 523 -30.01 -11.64 4.65
C LYS A 523 -29.96 -10.76 5.92
N LYS A 524 -28.88 -10.81 6.72
CA LYS A 524 -28.63 -9.95 7.89
C LYS A 524 -27.28 -9.23 7.73
N GLY A 525 -27.35 -8.05 7.11
CA GLY A 525 -26.48 -6.91 7.37
C GLY A 525 -24.97 -7.09 7.23
N LEU A 526 -24.45 -7.00 6.01
CA LEU A 526 -23.06 -6.61 5.78
C LEU A 526 -23.03 -5.60 4.64
N ALA A 527 -22.84 -4.34 5.05
CA ALA A 527 -22.33 -3.33 4.15
C ALA A 527 -20.86 -3.68 3.79
N PRO A 528 -20.39 -3.35 2.57
CA PRO A 528 -18.99 -3.56 2.19
C PRO A 528 -18.07 -2.84 3.19
N VAL A 529 -16.84 -3.33 3.33
CA VAL A 529 -15.79 -2.83 4.25
C VAL A 529 -15.50 -1.32 4.13
N LEU A 530 -16.01 -0.66 3.11
CA LEU A 530 -15.93 0.78 2.88
C LEU A 530 -17.07 1.60 3.49
N LEU A 531 -18.09 0.95 4.08
CA LEU A 531 -19.18 1.64 4.75
C LEU A 531 -19.30 1.05 6.17
N PRO A 532 -19.15 1.86 7.23
CA PRO A 532 -19.30 1.38 8.61
C PRO A 532 -20.73 0.88 8.81
N GLY A 533 -20.85 -0.43 9.04
CA GLY A 533 -22.12 -1.11 9.23
C GLY A 533 -22.81 -0.68 10.51
N ARG A 534 -24.12 -0.42 10.48
CA ARG A 534 -24.98 -0.23 11.63
C ARG A 534 -24.86 -1.43 12.59
N SER A 535 -24.15 -1.31 13.70
CA SER A 535 -24.30 -2.22 14.83
C SER A 535 -25.63 -1.91 15.51
N LYS A 536 -26.62 -2.79 15.38
CA LYS A 536 -27.77 -2.79 16.26
C LYS A 536 -27.30 -3.29 17.62
N GLY A 537 -27.16 -2.40 18.58
CA GLY A 537 -26.99 -2.76 19.98
C GLY A 537 -28.23 -3.53 20.46
N LYS A 538 -28.07 -4.79 20.78
CA LYS A 538 -29.01 -5.51 21.63
C LYS A 538 -28.58 -5.22 23.07
N SER A 539 -29.38 -4.44 23.76
CA SER A 539 -29.39 -4.40 25.22
C SER A 539 -29.92 -5.76 25.72
N GLY A 540 -29.03 -6.59 26.18
CA GLY A 540 -29.39 -7.80 26.91
C GLY A 540 -29.42 -7.47 28.41
N ASN A 541 -30.60 -7.37 29.01
CA ASN A 541 -30.81 -7.49 30.43
C ASN A 541 -30.33 -8.88 30.88
N SER A 542 -29.31 -8.92 31.72
CA SER A 542 -29.00 -10.11 32.49
C SER A 542 -29.50 -9.85 33.92
N SER A 543 -30.61 -10.48 34.24
CA SER A 543 -31.07 -10.68 35.60
C SER A 543 -30.11 -11.60 36.35
N THR A 544 -29.65 -11.12 37.50
CA THR A 544 -29.00 -11.87 38.57
C THR A 544 -29.83 -13.05 39.03
N SER A 545 -29.20 -14.24 39.16
CA SER A 545 -29.59 -15.21 40.19
C SER A 545 -28.33 -15.86 40.77
N THR A 546 -28.19 -15.67 42.05
CA THR A 546 -27.33 -16.33 43.01
C THR A 546 -27.39 -17.88 42.93
N LEU A 547 -26.24 -18.51 42.89
CA LEU A 547 -25.77 -19.53 43.84
C LEU A 547 -24.32 -19.84 43.54
#